data_efb89d5c0869e2c0acaf2b380b93c283
#
_entry.id   efb89d5c0869e2c0acaf2b380b93c283
#
_cell.length_a   1.000
_cell.length_b   1.000
_cell.length_c   1.000
_cell.angle_alpha   90.00
_cell.angle_beta   90.00
_cell.angle_gamma   90.00
#
_symmetry.space_group_name_H-M   'P 1'
#
loop_
_entity.id
_entity.type
_entity.pdbx_description
1 polymer ?
#
loop_
_entity_poly.entity_id
_entity_poly.type
_entity_poly.pdbx_seq_one_letter_code
_entity_poly.pdbx_strand_id
1 'polypeptide(L)'
;PIKSSAASDVYKRQDLTPAWLKSFQDHLLDSRLQWNTVSTYMRMLRAIYFRAVDDGVAPYRSRLFKGVYTGTKVTVKRAVGEETFRRLSAPVDDESLESARCLFLLLFMLRGIPFVDIAYMRRCDMHGNVIAYRRRKTGAWLTVRVEPEAMELIRRLKNPDESSPYLFPFISRPGNNEYRQYQNALRHFNYCLGRLARDMSGVEGLSSYSARHSWATIANFRSYQQELISNAMGHSSVKVTETYFKKHSDKQIQEMNRGILSYVFDGYNAWN
;
A
#
# COMPACT_ATOMS: atom_id res chain seq x y z
N PRO A 1 -33.28 15.18 -27.66
CA PRO A 1 -33.90 14.04 -26.99
C PRO A 1 -32.97 12.85 -27.11
N ILE A 2 -32.30 12.55 -26.01
CA ILE A 2 -31.45 11.36 -25.90
C ILE A 2 -32.39 10.17 -25.80
N LYS A 3 -32.57 9.46 -26.87
CA LYS A 3 -33.20 8.14 -26.86
C LYS A 3 -32.18 7.17 -26.23
N SER A 4 -32.14 7.11 -24.91
CA SER A 4 -31.62 5.96 -24.20
C SER A 4 -32.63 4.83 -24.41
N SER A 5 -32.47 4.08 -25.48
CA SER A 5 -33.38 2.99 -25.72
C SER A 5 -32.92 1.81 -24.88
N ALA A 6 -33.83 1.29 -24.02
CA ALA A 6 -33.66 0.01 -23.34
C ALA A 6 -33.27 -1.13 -24.32
N ALA A 7 -33.62 -0.99 -25.60
CA ALA A 7 -33.19 -1.87 -26.69
C ALA A 7 -31.65 -1.86 -26.89
N SER A 8 -30.97 -0.71 -26.80
CA SER A 8 -29.48 -0.67 -26.94
C SER A 8 -28.76 -1.33 -25.78
N ASP A 9 -29.37 -1.32 -24.59
CA ASP A 9 -28.82 -2.01 -23.41
C ASP A 9 -29.00 -3.52 -23.48
N VAL A 10 -30.09 -3.99 -24.07
CA VAL A 10 -30.33 -5.44 -24.30
C VAL A 10 -29.35 -5.99 -25.31
N TYR A 11 -29.03 -5.27 -26.40
CA TYR A 11 -28.02 -5.69 -27.37
C TYR A 11 -26.63 -5.76 -26.77
N LYS A 12 -26.21 -4.81 -25.94
CA LYS A 12 -24.90 -4.81 -25.29
C LYS A 12 -24.70 -5.98 -24.31
N ARG A 13 -25.77 -6.49 -23.72
CA ARG A 13 -25.75 -7.66 -22.80
C ARG A 13 -25.65 -9.01 -23.54
N GLN A 14 -26.19 -9.10 -24.75
CA GLN A 14 -26.12 -10.31 -25.57
C GLN A 14 -24.72 -10.53 -26.15
N ASP A 15 -23.89 -9.47 -26.25
CA ASP A 15 -22.54 -9.48 -26.82
C ASP A 15 -21.45 -9.94 -25.85
N LEU A 16 -21.76 -10.16 -24.57
CA LEU A 16 -20.77 -10.64 -23.60
C LEU A 16 -20.44 -12.11 -23.85
N THR A 17 -19.46 -12.35 -24.72
CA THR A 17 -18.96 -13.67 -25.09
C THR A 17 -17.55 -13.89 -24.57
N PRO A 18 -17.05 -15.15 -24.49
CA PRO A 18 -15.65 -15.43 -24.17
C PRO A 18 -14.69 -14.70 -25.11
N ALA A 19 -15.03 -14.61 -26.41
CA ALA A 19 -14.23 -13.93 -27.42
C ALA A 19 -14.17 -12.42 -27.16
N TRP A 20 -15.30 -11.78 -26.83
CA TRP A 20 -15.34 -10.37 -26.47
C TRP A 20 -14.52 -10.08 -25.21
N LEU A 21 -14.66 -10.90 -24.17
CA LEU A 21 -13.88 -10.75 -22.93
C LEU A 21 -12.37 -10.87 -23.19
N LYS A 22 -11.97 -11.78 -24.08
CA LYS A 22 -10.58 -11.93 -24.47
C LYS A 22 -10.10 -10.70 -25.23
N SER A 23 -10.85 -10.23 -26.23
CA SER A 23 -10.53 -9.02 -26.98
C SER A 23 -10.44 -7.78 -26.06
N PHE A 24 -11.33 -7.65 -25.10
CA PHE A 24 -11.27 -6.56 -24.12
C PHE A 24 -10.04 -6.66 -23.22
N GLN A 25 -9.67 -7.86 -22.78
CA GLN A 25 -8.42 -8.07 -22.03
C GLN A 25 -7.20 -7.62 -22.86
N ASP A 26 -7.13 -8.03 -24.14
CA ASP A 26 -6.02 -7.69 -25.03
C ASP A 26 -5.97 -6.17 -25.27
N HIS A 27 -7.12 -5.51 -25.49
CA HIS A 27 -7.20 -4.05 -25.58
C HIS A 27 -6.65 -3.35 -24.32
N LEU A 28 -6.96 -3.86 -23.11
CA LEU A 28 -6.42 -3.29 -21.88
C LEU A 28 -4.90 -3.46 -21.78
N LEU A 29 -4.37 -4.60 -22.26
CA LEU A 29 -2.92 -4.85 -22.31
C LEU A 29 -2.23 -3.94 -23.34
N ASP A 30 -2.82 -3.77 -24.51
CA ASP A 30 -2.34 -2.87 -25.57
C ASP A 30 -2.32 -1.41 -25.09
N SER A 31 -3.26 -1.05 -24.21
CA SER A 31 -3.27 0.24 -23.47
C SER A 31 -2.20 0.32 -22.38
N ARG A 32 -1.23 -0.60 -22.34
CA ARG A 32 -0.11 -0.69 -21.39
C ARG A 32 -0.52 -0.85 -19.92
N LEU A 33 -1.73 -1.35 -19.65
CA LEU A 33 -2.15 -1.64 -18.30
C LEU A 33 -1.44 -2.90 -17.76
N GLN A 34 -1.07 -2.84 -16.49
CA GLN A 34 -0.43 -3.98 -15.81
C GLN A 34 -1.43 -5.12 -15.57
N TRP A 35 -0.95 -6.36 -15.60
CA TRP A 35 -1.76 -7.58 -15.43
C TRP A 35 -2.68 -7.55 -14.21
N ASN A 36 -2.23 -6.99 -13.07
CA ASN A 36 -3.06 -6.87 -11.89
C ASN A 36 -4.20 -5.86 -12.05
N THR A 37 -4.01 -4.82 -12.86
CA THR A 37 -5.05 -3.86 -13.23
C THR A 37 -6.08 -4.53 -14.15
N VAL A 38 -5.61 -5.24 -15.19
CA VAL A 38 -6.47 -6.02 -16.09
C VAL A 38 -7.29 -7.04 -15.32
N SER A 39 -6.66 -7.80 -14.41
CA SER A 39 -7.36 -8.75 -13.53
C SER A 39 -8.44 -8.06 -12.68
N THR A 40 -8.19 -6.85 -12.21
CA THR A 40 -9.18 -6.09 -11.43
C THR A 40 -10.42 -5.78 -12.28
N TYR A 41 -10.24 -5.29 -13.50
CA TYR A 41 -11.36 -5.05 -14.43
C TYR A 41 -12.13 -6.33 -14.75
N MET A 42 -11.42 -7.44 -15.03
CA MET A 42 -12.06 -8.72 -15.31
C MET A 42 -12.85 -9.25 -14.13
N ARG A 43 -12.32 -9.12 -12.90
CA ARG A 43 -13.06 -9.51 -11.67
C ARG A 43 -14.29 -8.63 -11.42
N MET A 44 -14.20 -7.33 -11.69
CA MET A 44 -15.34 -6.42 -11.59
C MET A 44 -16.45 -6.78 -12.59
N LEU A 45 -16.08 -6.99 -13.86
CA LEU A 45 -17.03 -7.46 -14.88
C LEU A 45 -17.67 -8.78 -14.50
N ARG A 46 -16.88 -9.71 -13.98
CA ARG A 46 -17.39 -11.01 -13.51
C ARG A 46 -18.40 -10.84 -12.38
N ALA A 47 -18.10 -9.98 -11.40
CA ALA A 47 -19.00 -9.72 -10.28
C ALA A 47 -20.32 -9.08 -10.74
N ILE A 48 -20.25 -8.09 -11.65
CA ILE A 48 -21.41 -7.42 -12.22
C ILE A 48 -22.25 -8.42 -13.03
N TYR A 49 -21.62 -9.27 -13.85
CA TYR A 49 -22.32 -10.27 -14.64
C TYR A 49 -23.07 -11.27 -13.75
N PHE A 50 -22.42 -11.85 -12.74
CA PHE A 50 -23.10 -12.81 -11.87
C PHE A 50 -24.24 -12.17 -11.08
N ARG A 51 -24.07 -10.93 -10.63
CA ARG A 51 -25.17 -10.19 -10.01
C ARG A 51 -26.36 -10.01 -10.98
N ALA A 52 -26.08 -9.66 -12.24
CA ALA A 52 -27.13 -9.55 -13.25
C ALA A 52 -27.82 -10.90 -13.56
N VAL A 53 -27.10 -12.02 -13.42
CA VAL A 53 -27.69 -13.37 -13.51
C VAL A 53 -28.55 -13.65 -12.30
N ASP A 54 -28.10 -13.36 -11.09
CA ASP A 54 -28.84 -13.55 -9.84
C ASP A 54 -30.13 -12.70 -9.82
N ASP A 55 -30.06 -11.47 -10.35
CA ASP A 55 -31.19 -10.55 -10.49
C ASP A 55 -32.14 -10.93 -11.68
N GLY A 56 -31.87 -12.04 -12.41
CA GLY A 56 -32.66 -12.48 -13.56
C GLY A 56 -32.57 -11.60 -14.82
N VAL A 57 -31.63 -10.66 -14.82
CA VAL A 57 -31.44 -9.65 -15.90
C VAL A 57 -30.57 -10.18 -17.05
N ALA A 58 -29.70 -11.17 -16.77
CA ALA A 58 -28.84 -11.81 -17.77
C ALA A 58 -28.92 -13.33 -17.69
N PRO A 59 -28.85 -14.05 -18.84
CA PRO A 59 -28.83 -15.51 -18.84
C PRO A 59 -27.48 -16.02 -18.29
N TYR A 60 -27.54 -17.10 -17.51
CA TYR A 60 -26.33 -17.78 -17.07
C TYR A 60 -25.61 -18.43 -18.25
N ARG A 61 -24.30 -18.17 -18.39
CA ARG A 61 -23.40 -18.80 -19.37
C ARG A 61 -22.27 -19.50 -18.66
N SER A 62 -22.19 -20.81 -18.79
CA SER A 62 -21.12 -21.61 -18.22
C SER A 62 -19.75 -21.17 -18.80
N ARG A 63 -18.73 -21.10 -17.94
CA ARG A 63 -17.32 -20.85 -18.32
C ARG A 63 -17.06 -19.52 -19.06
N LEU A 64 -17.95 -18.54 -18.99
CA LEU A 64 -17.83 -17.26 -19.69
C LEU A 64 -16.46 -16.59 -19.45
N PHE A 65 -15.94 -16.61 -18.21
CA PHE A 65 -14.66 -15.99 -17.80
C PHE A 65 -13.46 -16.94 -17.80
N LYS A 66 -13.57 -18.15 -18.34
CA LYS A 66 -12.47 -19.15 -18.29
C LYS A 66 -11.24 -18.69 -19.06
N GLY A 67 -11.39 -17.96 -20.16
CA GLY A 67 -10.31 -17.54 -21.06
C GLY A 67 -9.59 -16.25 -20.67
N VAL A 68 -9.98 -15.58 -19.57
CA VAL A 68 -9.40 -14.30 -19.17
C VAL A 68 -8.71 -14.37 -17.81
N TYR A 69 -7.71 -13.50 -17.64
CA TYR A 69 -6.91 -13.47 -16.44
C TYR A 69 -7.63 -12.77 -15.28
N THR A 70 -7.91 -13.52 -14.23
CA THR A 70 -8.51 -13.03 -12.98
C THR A 70 -7.64 -13.27 -11.74
N GLY A 71 -6.39 -13.72 -11.96
CA GLY A 71 -5.41 -14.01 -10.92
C GLY A 71 -4.69 -12.76 -10.39
N THR A 72 -3.65 -12.98 -9.62
CA THR A 72 -2.76 -11.93 -9.12
C THR A 72 -1.33 -12.29 -9.45
N LYS A 73 -0.63 -11.43 -10.20
CA LYS A 73 0.82 -11.53 -10.42
C LYS A 73 1.57 -10.92 -9.24
N VAL A 74 2.64 -11.59 -8.83
CA VAL A 74 3.56 -11.06 -7.82
C VAL A 74 4.20 -9.79 -8.37
N THR A 75 4.16 -8.72 -7.58
CA THR A 75 4.81 -7.45 -7.90
C THR A 75 6.12 -7.31 -7.15
N VAL A 76 7.06 -6.57 -7.73
CA VAL A 76 8.31 -6.21 -7.05
C VAL A 76 7.99 -5.53 -5.73
N LYS A 77 8.64 -5.97 -4.65
CA LYS A 77 8.45 -5.39 -3.32
C LYS A 77 9.21 -4.07 -3.23
N ARG A 78 8.50 -3.02 -2.83
CA ARG A 78 9.03 -1.64 -2.75
C ARG A 78 9.69 -1.33 -1.40
N ALA A 79 10.03 -2.35 -0.61
CA ALA A 79 10.74 -2.16 0.63
C ALA A 79 12.19 -1.73 0.34
N VAL A 80 12.66 -0.71 1.04
CA VAL A 80 14.06 -0.28 1.04
C VAL A 80 14.73 -0.70 2.34
N GLY A 81 16.05 -0.82 2.31
CA GLY A 81 16.83 -1.27 3.45
C GLY A 81 17.13 -0.15 4.45
N GLU A 82 17.77 -0.50 5.57
CA GLU A 82 18.17 0.41 6.65
C GLU A 82 19.07 1.54 6.15
N GLU A 83 19.96 1.26 5.20
CA GLU A 83 20.86 2.25 4.63
C GLU A 83 20.12 3.42 3.96
N THR A 84 19.00 3.15 3.30
CA THR A 84 18.15 4.20 2.73
C THR A 84 17.60 5.13 3.83
N PHE A 85 17.18 4.57 4.97
CA PHE A 85 16.72 5.38 6.10
C PHE A 85 17.83 6.18 6.75
N ARG A 86 19.06 5.63 6.85
CA ARG A 86 20.22 6.40 7.33
C ARG A 86 20.52 7.59 6.44
N ARG A 87 20.50 7.42 5.11
CA ARG A 87 20.67 8.54 4.16
C ARG A 87 19.54 9.57 4.27
N LEU A 88 18.31 9.10 4.41
CA LEU A 88 17.16 9.98 4.63
C LEU A 88 17.17 10.67 6.01
N SER A 89 18.07 10.32 6.92
CA SER A 89 18.20 11.04 8.20
C SER A 89 18.90 12.40 8.02
N ALA A 90 19.70 12.59 6.96
CA ALA A 90 20.29 13.87 6.64
C ALA A 90 19.25 14.83 6.02
N PRO A 91 19.21 16.11 6.43
CA PRO A 91 18.30 17.10 5.84
C PRO A 91 18.68 17.41 4.40
N VAL A 92 17.74 17.98 3.63
CA VAL A 92 17.94 18.46 2.27
C VAL A 92 17.55 19.94 2.17
N ASP A 93 18.22 20.71 1.29
CA ASP A 93 18.03 22.17 1.19
C ASP A 93 16.68 22.55 0.55
N ASP A 94 16.16 21.74 -0.38
CA ASP A 94 14.85 21.99 -1.02
C ASP A 94 13.72 21.74 -0.01
N GLU A 95 13.00 22.79 0.37
CA GLU A 95 11.92 22.74 1.38
C GLU A 95 10.83 21.71 1.06
N SER A 96 10.48 21.57 -0.21
CA SER A 96 9.45 20.60 -0.65
C SER A 96 9.95 19.17 -0.50
N LEU A 97 11.24 18.93 -0.83
CA LEU A 97 11.88 17.62 -0.64
C LEU A 97 12.10 17.33 0.84
N GLU A 98 12.47 18.33 1.63
CA GLU A 98 12.64 18.20 3.08
C GLU A 98 11.32 17.82 3.77
N SER A 99 10.22 18.49 3.40
CA SER A 99 8.89 18.14 3.89
C SER A 99 8.50 16.71 3.50
N ALA A 100 8.78 16.29 2.26
CA ALA A 100 8.52 14.93 1.81
C ALA A 100 9.40 13.90 2.52
N ARG A 101 10.67 14.21 2.74
CA ARG A 101 11.60 13.39 3.50
C ARG A 101 11.11 13.17 4.94
N CYS A 102 10.79 14.26 5.62
CA CYS A 102 10.25 14.23 6.99
C CYS A 102 8.95 13.40 7.07
N LEU A 103 8.06 13.58 6.10
CA LEU A 103 6.81 12.83 6.03
C LEU A 103 7.06 11.33 5.79
N PHE A 104 8.00 10.97 4.92
CA PHE A 104 8.34 9.58 4.66
C PHE A 104 8.89 8.88 5.91
N LEU A 105 9.79 9.55 6.64
CA LEU A 105 10.30 9.06 7.92
C LEU A 105 9.18 8.94 8.95
N LEU A 106 8.28 9.92 9.04
CA LEU A 106 7.13 9.87 9.92
C LEU A 106 6.21 8.68 9.62
N LEU A 107 5.91 8.43 8.34
CA LEU A 107 5.11 7.26 7.96
C LEU A 107 5.75 5.95 8.44
N PHE A 108 7.08 5.84 8.33
CA PHE A 108 7.81 4.67 8.80
C PHE A 108 7.77 4.57 10.34
N MET A 109 8.06 5.64 11.07
CA MET A 109 8.08 5.68 12.54
C MET A 109 6.70 5.39 13.15
N LEU A 110 5.63 5.72 12.44
CA LEU A 110 4.25 5.37 12.82
C LEU A 110 3.82 3.98 12.31
N ARG A 111 4.74 3.00 12.33
CA ARG A 111 4.50 1.59 11.97
C ARG A 111 4.05 1.39 10.52
N GLY A 112 4.56 2.22 9.63
CA GLY A 112 4.17 2.18 8.23
C GLY A 112 2.72 2.61 8.00
N ILE A 113 2.27 3.65 8.69
CA ILE A 113 0.93 4.20 8.49
C ILE A 113 0.72 4.60 7.02
N PRO A 114 -0.41 4.25 6.37
CA PRO A 114 -0.67 4.67 5.01
C PRO A 114 -0.87 6.18 4.90
N PHE A 115 -0.41 6.78 3.80
CA PHE A 115 -0.59 8.21 3.57
C PHE A 115 -2.06 8.67 3.66
N VAL A 116 -3.02 7.83 3.23
CA VAL A 116 -4.44 8.16 3.36
C VAL A 116 -4.87 8.37 4.80
N ASP A 117 -4.35 7.56 5.74
CA ASP A 117 -4.71 7.68 7.15
C ASP A 117 -4.10 8.96 7.75
N ILE A 118 -2.84 9.30 7.39
CA ILE A 118 -2.19 10.57 7.78
C ILE A 118 -2.92 11.79 7.18
N ALA A 119 -3.29 11.73 5.89
CA ALA A 119 -3.90 12.87 5.21
C ALA A 119 -5.25 13.29 5.82
N TYR A 120 -5.99 12.33 6.36
CA TYR A 120 -7.27 12.58 7.01
C TYR A 120 -7.20 12.55 8.54
N MET A 121 -6.01 12.47 9.13
CA MET A 121 -5.83 12.47 10.57
C MET A 121 -6.29 13.79 11.17
N ARG A 122 -7.14 13.70 12.17
CA ARG A 122 -7.68 14.87 12.86
C ARG A 122 -6.83 15.25 14.08
N ARG A 123 -6.93 16.51 14.51
CA ARG A 123 -6.28 16.97 15.75
C ARG A 123 -6.75 16.18 16.97
N CYS A 124 -8.05 15.84 17.01
CA CYS A 124 -8.64 15.06 18.09
C CYS A 124 -8.22 13.58 18.11
N ASP A 125 -7.56 13.08 17.06
CA ASP A 125 -7.00 11.71 17.06
C ASP A 125 -5.68 11.65 17.86
N MET A 126 -5.09 12.79 18.21
CA MET A 126 -3.83 12.88 18.94
C MET A 126 -4.04 13.36 20.37
N HIS A 127 -3.66 12.55 21.35
CA HIS A 127 -3.75 12.82 22.79
C HIS A 127 -2.37 12.67 23.43
N GLY A 128 -1.69 13.78 23.68
CA GLY A 128 -0.31 13.76 24.17
C GLY A 128 0.62 13.07 23.16
N ASN A 129 1.24 11.99 23.56
CA ASN A 129 2.10 11.17 22.70
C ASN A 129 1.42 9.89 22.16
N VAL A 130 0.10 9.88 22.08
CA VAL A 130 -0.69 8.76 21.57
C VAL A 130 -1.58 9.22 20.42
N ILE A 131 -1.52 8.53 19.31
CA ILE A 131 -2.46 8.68 18.18
C ILE A 131 -3.42 7.50 18.22
N ALA A 132 -4.74 7.78 18.34
CA ALA A 132 -5.80 6.80 18.28
C ALA A 132 -6.72 7.14 17.10
N TYR A 133 -6.73 6.32 16.07
CA TYR A 133 -7.45 6.62 14.83
C TYR A 133 -8.12 5.39 14.23
N ARG A 134 -9.09 5.61 13.39
CA ARG A 134 -9.78 4.57 12.63
C ARG A 134 -9.23 4.49 11.22
N ARG A 135 -8.70 3.32 10.84
CA ARG A 135 -8.17 3.11 9.49
C ARG A 135 -9.24 3.29 8.41
N ARG A 136 -8.96 4.14 7.43
CA ARG A 136 -9.94 4.44 6.36
C ARG A 136 -10.26 3.24 5.48
N LYS A 137 -9.29 2.36 5.22
CA LYS A 137 -9.49 1.19 4.35
C LYS A 137 -10.29 0.06 5.02
N THR A 138 -10.10 -0.17 6.31
CA THR A 138 -10.63 -1.37 6.99
C THR A 138 -11.59 -1.05 8.12
N GLY A 139 -11.66 0.22 8.55
CA GLY A 139 -12.44 0.63 9.71
C GLY A 139 -11.87 0.18 11.06
N ALA A 140 -10.74 -0.51 11.10
CA ALA A 140 -10.11 -0.98 12.32
C ALA A 140 -9.59 0.21 13.16
N TRP A 141 -9.79 0.14 14.47
CA TRP A 141 -9.18 1.06 15.43
C TRP A 141 -7.72 0.69 15.65
N LEU A 142 -6.85 1.69 15.61
CA LEU A 142 -5.44 1.56 15.93
C LEU A 142 -5.02 2.63 16.92
N THR A 143 -4.19 2.21 17.87
CA THR A 143 -3.52 3.11 18.82
C THR A 143 -2.02 2.99 18.60
N VAL A 144 -1.38 4.13 18.36
CA VAL A 144 0.07 4.22 18.13
C VAL A 144 0.65 5.17 19.16
N ARG A 145 1.55 4.65 20.00
CA ARG A 145 2.40 5.50 20.83
C ARG A 145 3.45 6.14 19.92
N VAL A 146 3.57 7.44 20.02
CA VAL A 146 4.46 8.25 19.19
C VAL A 146 5.78 8.44 19.95
N GLU A 147 6.86 7.97 19.33
CA GLU A 147 8.20 8.11 19.90
C GLU A 147 8.69 9.57 19.77
N PRO A 148 9.65 10.01 20.60
CA PRO A 148 10.12 11.42 20.63
C PRO A 148 10.55 11.95 19.26
N GLU A 149 11.24 11.14 18.46
CA GLU A 149 11.71 11.49 17.12
C GLU A 149 10.54 11.74 16.16
N ALA A 150 9.50 10.91 16.23
CA ALA A 150 8.29 11.07 15.45
C ALA A 150 7.48 12.30 15.92
N MET A 151 7.49 12.62 17.21
CA MET A 151 6.88 13.85 17.74
C MET A 151 7.53 15.11 17.17
N GLU A 152 8.84 15.12 17.00
CA GLU A 152 9.54 16.24 16.35
C GLU A 152 9.09 16.42 14.91
N LEU A 153 8.98 15.32 14.15
CA LEU A 153 8.47 15.36 12.77
C LEU A 153 7.00 15.81 12.70
N ILE A 154 6.17 15.38 13.64
CA ILE A 154 4.78 15.86 13.73
C ILE A 154 4.74 17.37 13.95
N ARG A 155 5.56 17.92 14.86
CA ARG A 155 5.62 19.37 15.11
C ARG A 155 6.00 20.17 13.87
N ARG A 156 6.98 19.67 13.09
CA ARG A 156 7.42 20.30 11.82
C ARG A 156 6.35 20.24 10.73
N LEU A 157 5.62 19.14 10.64
CA LEU A 157 4.65 18.87 9.59
C LEU A 157 3.21 19.28 9.96
N LYS A 158 2.97 19.67 11.21
CA LYS A 158 1.65 20.06 11.72
C LYS A 158 1.04 21.17 10.88
N ASN A 159 -0.27 21.09 10.66
CA ASN A 159 -1.01 22.13 9.98
C ASN A 159 -0.91 23.46 10.76
N PRO A 160 -0.38 24.53 10.14
CA PRO A 160 -0.27 25.83 10.77
C PRO A 160 -1.64 26.50 11.03
N ASP A 161 -2.66 26.16 10.23
CA ASP A 161 -4.03 26.62 10.44
C ASP A 161 -4.66 25.85 11.61
N GLU A 162 -4.73 26.50 12.76
CA GLU A 162 -5.30 25.91 13.99
C GLU A 162 -6.82 25.73 13.92
N SER A 163 -7.51 26.42 13.03
CA SER A 163 -8.96 26.27 12.81
C SER A 163 -9.29 25.00 12.02
N SER A 164 -8.31 24.46 11.30
CA SER A 164 -8.47 23.21 10.54
C SER A 164 -8.65 22.02 11.48
N PRO A 165 -9.63 21.13 11.23
CA PRO A 165 -9.81 19.91 12.01
C PRO A 165 -8.68 18.89 11.77
N TYR A 166 -7.92 19.03 10.68
CA TYR A 166 -6.86 18.10 10.28
C TYR A 166 -5.52 18.43 10.94
N LEU A 167 -4.83 17.39 11.40
CA LEU A 167 -3.52 17.50 12.07
C LEU A 167 -2.43 17.97 11.09
N PHE A 168 -2.54 17.58 9.80
CA PHE A 168 -1.58 17.91 8.75
C PHE A 168 -2.25 18.69 7.61
N PRO A 169 -1.51 19.51 6.83
CA PRO A 169 -2.07 20.46 5.86
C PRO A 169 -2.41 19.84 4.48
N PHE A 170 -2.70 18.54 4.41
CA PHE A 170 -2.99 17.86 3.14
C PHE A 170 -4.40 18.11 2.61
N ILE A 171 -5.33 18.49 3.51
CA ILE A 171 -6.68 18.91 3.19
C ILE A 171 -6.84 20.33 3.70
N SER A 172 -6.64 21.30 2.81
CA SER A 172 -6.66 22.74 3.13
C SER A 172 -8.06 23.32 3.20
N ARG A 173 -9.05 22.66 2.59
CA ARG A 173 -10.45 23.11 2.54
C ARG A 173 -11.36 21.98 3.01
N PRO A 174 -11.55 21.80 4.33
CA PRO A 174 -12.43 20.79 4.89
C PRO A 174 -13.85 20.91 4.30
N GLY A 175 -14.48 19.76 4.03
CA GLY A 175 -15.84 19.71 3.45
C GLY A 175 -15.94 19.97 1.94
N ASN A 176 -14.86 20.44 1.29
CA ASN A 176 -14.87 20.75 -0.16
C ASN A 176 -13.94 19.81 -0.92
N ASN A 177 -14.53 18.81 -1.59
CA ASN A 177 -13.81 17.85 -2.47
C ASN A 177 -12.49 17.32 -1.85
N GLU A 178 -12.53 16.90 -0.61
CA GLU A 178 -11.37 16.44 0.16
C GLU A 178 -10.63 15.30 -0.52
N TYR A 179 -11.35 14.42 -1.23
CA TYR A 179 -10.75 13.33 -1.97
C TYR A 179 -9.79 13.81 -3.06
N ARG A 180 -10.16 14.87 -3.79
CA ARG A 180 -9.29 15.47 -4.82
C ARG A 180 -8.06 16.13 -4.19
N GLN A 181 -8.24 16.80 -3.05
CA GLN A 181 -7.12 17.41 -2.31
C GLN A 181 -6.13 16.32 -1.84
N TYR A 182 -6.65 15.26 -1.23
CA TYR A 182 -5.86 14.08 -0.87
C TYR A 182 -5.09 13.50 -2.07
N GLN A 183 -5.77 13.29 -3.21
CA GLN A 183 -5.11 12.76 -4.41
C GLN A 183 -4.00 13.67 -4.94
N ASN A 184 -4.18 14.98 -4.87
CA ASN A 184 -3.17 15.96 -5.28
C ASN A 184 -1.97 15.90 -4.32
N ALA A 185 -2.21 15.90 -3.02
CA ALA A 185 -1.17 15.78 -2.00
C ALA A 185 -0.38 14.47 -2.15
N LEU A 186 -1.05 13.34 -2.38
CA LEU A 186 -0.40 12.05 -2.62
C LEU A 186 0.47 12.06 -3.89
N ARG A 187 -0.01 12.67 -4.98
CA ARG A 187 0.77 12.80 -6.23
C ARG A 187 2.02 13.64 -6.02
N HIS A 188 1.87 14.79 -5.37
CA HIS A 188 3.00 15.67 -5.04
C HIS A 188 4.02 14.96 -4.14
N PHE A 189 3.55 14.32 -3.08
CA PHE A 189 4.42 13.54 -2.18
C PHE A 189 5.21 12.46 -2.92
N ASN A 190 4.54 11.64 -3.74
CA ASN A 190 5.23 10.62 -4.53
C ASN A 190 6.19 11.21 -5.57
N TYR A 191 5.89 12.38 -6.14
CA TYR A 191 6.81 13.09 -7.03
C TYR A 191 8.09 13.51 -6.30
N CYS A 192 7.97 14.10 -5.11
CA CYS A 192 9.12 14.49 -4.28
C CYS A 192 9.93 13.28 -3.84
N LEU A 193 9.28 12.17 -3.44
CA LEU A 193 9.96 10.91 -3.12
C LEU A 193 10.74 10.35 -4.31
N GLY A 194 10.17 10.44 -5.52
CA GLY A 194 10.87 10.03 -6.76
C GLY A 194 12.09 10.91 -7.06
N ARG A 195 12.08 12.19 -6.68
CA ARG A 195 13.26 13.07 -6.76
C ARG A 195 14.32 12.67 -5.74
N LEU A 196 13.94 12.51 -4.48
CA LEU A 196 14.85 12.04 -3.42
C LEU A 196 15.52 10.71 -3.76
N ALA A 197 14.79 9.78 -4.37
CA ALA A 197 15.34 8.47 -4.74
C ALA A 197 16.41 8.54 -5.83
N ARG A 198 16.32 9.51 -6.76
CA ARG A 198 17.29 9.65 -7.87
C ARG A 198 18.71 9.93 -7.40
N ASP A 199 18.82 10.63 -6.28
CA ASP A 199 20.12 11.01 -5.69
C ASP A 199 20.70 9.88 -4.82
N MET A 200 19.98 8.73 -4.73
CA MET A 200 20.36 7.59 -3.91
C MET A 200 20.71 6.38 -4.78
N SER A 201 22.01 6.06 -4.90
CA SER A 201 22.44 4.84 -5.60
C SER A 201 21.84 3.58 -4.98
N GLY A 202 21.34 2.67 -5.83
CA GLY A 202 20.73 1.40 -5.42
C GLY A 202 19.26 1.51 -4.94
N VAL A 203 18.62 2.68 -5.09
CA VAL A 203 17.20 2.88 -4.80
C VAL A 203 16.45 3.08 -6.12
N GLU A 204 15.76 2.04 -6.59
CA GLU A 204 14.98 2.09 -7.85
C GLU A 204 13.80 3.07 -7.81
N GLY A 205 13.41 3.52 -6.63
CA GLY A 205 12.35 4.51 -6.43
C GLY A 205 11.72 4.41 -5.05
N LEU A 206 11.28 5.56 -4.55
CA LEU A 206 10.52 5.68 -3.32
C LEU A 206 9.06 6.04 -3.65
N SER A 207 8.16 5.54 -2.84
CA SER A 207 6.75 5.91 -2.85
C SER A 207 6.22 5.95 -1.43
N SER A 208 5.09 6.59 -1.22
CA SER A 208 4.39 6.62 0.08
C SER A 208 4.19 5.22 0.68
N TYR A 209 4.09 4.20 -0.17
CA TYR A 209 3.90 2.81 0.24
C TYR A 209 5.20 2.10 0.62
N SER A 210 6.36 2.61 0.16
CA SER A 210 7.68 2.05 0.47
C SER A 210 7.97 2.07 1.98
N ALA A 211 7.57 3.13 2.70
CA ALA A 211 7.71 3.20 4.15
C ALA A 211 7.04 2.02 4.86
N ARG A 212 5.80 1.69 4.44
CA ARG A 212 5.04 0.58 5.01
C ARG A 212 5.64 -0.78 4.68
N HIS A 213 6.05 -0.99 3.42
CA HIS A 213 6.74 -2.21 3.01
C HIS A 213 8.05 -2.40 3.77
N SER A 214 8.82 -1.33 3.95
CA SER A 214 10.10 -1.37 4.66
C SER A 214 9.91 -1.70 6.13
N TRP A 215 8.96 -1.04 6.81
CA TRP A 215 8.69 -1.31 8.22
C TRP A 215 8.33 -2.79 8.45
N ALA A 216 7.41 -3.33 7.64
CA ALA A 216 7.01 -4.74 7.72
C ALA A 216 8.17 -5.70 7.43
N THR A 217 8.95 -5.41 6.37
CA THR A 217 10.10 -6.24 5.96
C THR A 217 11.21 -6.23 7.01
N ILE A 218 11.55 -5.06 7.56
CA ILE A 218 12.56 -4.94 8.60
C ILE A 218 12.10 -5.66 9.88
N ALA A 219 10.84 -5.50 10.28
CA ALA A 219 10.28 -6.20 11.43
C ALA A 219 10.35 -7.74 11.24
N ASN A 220 10.01 -8.24 10.04
CA ASN A 220 10.13 -9.66 9.72
C ASN A 220 11.60 -10.13 9.73
N PHE A 221 12.54 -9.35 9.19
CA PHE A 221 13.97 -9.69 9.21
C PHE A 221 14.58 -9.64 10.62
N ARG A 222 13.99 -8.85 11.51
CA ARG A 222 14.32 -8.82 12.95
C ARG A 222 13.63 -9.92 13.74
N SER A 223 12.99 -10.87 13.04
CA SER A 223 12.34 -12.06 13.62
C SER A 223 11.20 -11.76 14.59
N TYR A 224 10.54 -10.61 14.46
CA TYR A 224 9.30 -10.38 15.18
C TYR A 224 8.19 -11.28 14.64
N GLN A 225 7.31 -11.74 15.54
CA GLN A 225 6.19 -12.61 15.18
C GLN A 225 5.26 -11.95 14.17
N GLN A 226 4.85 -12.71 13.15
CA GLN A 226 4.03 -12.18 12.04
C GLN A 226 2.67 -11.67 12.52
N GLU A 227 2.08 -12.28 13.54
CA GLU A 227 0.85 -11.84 14.19
C GLU A 227 1.03 -10.45 14.84
N LEU A 228 2.16 -10.23 15.51
CA LEU A 228 2.48 -8.94 16.11
C LEU A 228 2.64 -7.85 15.04
N ILE A 229 3.34 -8.16 13.94
CA ILE A 229 3.48 -7.26 12.79
C ILE A 229 2.11 -6.96 12.18
N SER A 230 1.27 -7.99 12.00
CA SER A 230 -0.08 -7.89 11.45
C SER A 230 -0.96 -6.95 12.29
N ASN A 231 -0.97 -7.17 13.59
CA ASN A 231 -1.72 -6.36 14.56
C ASN A 231 -1.23 -4.91 14.60
N ALA A 232 0.09 -4.69 14.63
CA ALA A 232 0.70 -3.37 14.63
C ALA A 232 0.37 -2.56 13.36
N MET A 233 0.19 -3.24 12.23
CA MET A 233 -0.20 -2.64 10.95
C MET A 233 -1.72 -2.54 10.75
N GLY A 234 -2.53 -3.10 11.64
CA GLY A 234 -3.99 -3.12 11.54
C GLY A 234 -4.49 -3.94 10.34
N HIS A 235 -3.89 -5.10 10.09
CA HIS A 235 -4.38 -6.03 9.09
C HIS A 235 -5.45 -6.96 9.68
N SER A 236 -6.38 -7.39 8.83
CA SER A 236 -7.43 -8.34 9.23
C SER A 236 -6.94 -9.79 9.29
N SER A 237 -5.75 -10.08 8.74
CA SER A 237 -5.13 -11.40 8.79
C SER A 237 -3.63 -11.32 8.52
N VAL A 238 -2.88 -12.32 9.01
CA VAL A 238 -1.43 -12.48 8.77
C VAL A 238 -1.12 -12.62 7.28
N LYS A 239 -1.96 -13.32 6.50
CA LYS A 239 -1.81 -13.49 5.06
C LYS A 239 -1.71 -12.15 4.29
N VAL A 240 -2.41 -11.12 4.77
CA VAL A 240 -2.27 -9.76 4.21
C VAL A 240 -0.88 -9.20 4.51
N THR A 241 -0.34 -9.47 5.70
CA THR A 241 0.99 -8.99 6.13
C THR A 241 2.11 -9.64 5.30
N GLU A 242 2.01 -10.92 4.98
CA GLU A 242 2.98 -11.65 4.15
C GLU A 242 3.18 -11.01 2.77
N THR A 243 2.18 -10.33 2.25
CA THR A 243 2.29 -9.62 0.96
C THR A 243 3.30 -8.47 0.98
N TYR A 244 3.69 -7.99 2.15
CA TYR A 244 4.66 -6.90 2.32
C TYR A 244 6.11 -7.40 2.43
N PHE A 245 6.32 -8.67 2.83
CA PHE A 245 7.65 -9.18 3.06
C PHE A 245 8.43 -9.40 1.76
N LYS A 246 9.70 -9.02 1.76
CA LYS A 246 10.68 -9.51 0.79
C LYS A 246 11.05 -10.95 1.14
N LYS A 247 11.42 -11.74 0.14
CA LYS A 247 12.02 -13.06 0.36
C LYS A 247 13.35 -12.89 1.12
N HIS A 248 13.64 -13.83 1.99
CA HIS A 248 14.94 -13.90 2.63
C HIS A 248 16.02 -14.18 1.59
N SER A 249 17.19 -13.60 1.76
CA SER A 249 18.35 -13.89 0.90
C SER A 249 18.94 -15.26 1.24
N ASP A 250 19.65 -15.85 0.28
CA ASP A 250 20.36 -17.11 0.50
C ASP A 250 21.35 -17.02 1.68
N LYS A 251 21.98 -15.84 1.84
CA LYS A 251 22.87 -15.57 2.98
C LYS A 251 22.13 -15.69 4.32
N GLN A 252 20.94 -15.10 4.44
CA GLN A 252 20.13 -15.20 5.68
C GLN A 252 19.70 -16.65 5.95
N ILE A 253 19.35 -17.41 4.90
CA ILE A 253 19.01 -18.83 5.03
C ILE A 253 20.21 -19.64 5.48
N GLN A 254 21.41 -19.36 4.94
CA GLN A 254 22.65 -20.02 5.34
C GLN A 254 23.05 -19.69 6.79
N GLU A 255 22.95 -18.42 7.19
CA GLU A 255 23.20 -17.98 8.57
C GLU A 255 22.26 -18.67 9.57
N MET A 256 20.97 -18.75 9.22
CA MET A 256 19.98 -19.49 10.02
C MET A 256 20.37 -20.97 10.13
N ASN A 257 20.68 -21.63 9.02
CA ASN A 257 21.06 -23.05 9.03
C ASN A 257 22.33 -23.27 9.85
N ARG A 258 23.35 -22.41 9.70
CA ARG A 258 24.57 -22.48 10.52
C ARG A 258 24.29 -22.33 12.01
N GLY A 259 23.40 -21.39 12.38
CA GLY A 259 22.96 -21.21 13.75
C GLY A 259 22.25 -22.44 14.33
N ILE A 260 21.41 -23.10 13.53
CA ILE A 260 20.74 -24.35 13.93
C ILE A 260 21.78 -25.48 14.14
N LEU A 261 22.70 -25.63 13.20
CA LEU A 261 23.73 -26.64 13.28
C LEU A 261 24.64 -26.41 14.50
N SER A 262 25.06 -25.17 14.73
CA SER A 262 25.84 -24.81 15.91
C SER A 262 25.07 -25.15 17.19
N TYR A 263 23.80 -24.76 17.31
CA TYR A 263 22.97 -25.05 18.48
C TYR A 263 22.81 -26.55 18.76
N VAL A 264 22.68 -27.38 17.72
CA VAL A 264 22.49 -28.83 17.86
C VAL A 264 23.78 -29.58 18.11
N PHE A 265 24.88 -29.13 17.48
CA PHE A 265 26.16 -29.87 17.47
C PHE A 265 27.28 -29.14 18.24
N ASP A 266 26.99 -28.02 18.93
CA ASP A 266 27.95 -27.31 19.78
C ASP A 266 28.34 -28.24 20.94
N GLY A 267 29.60 -28.73 20.90
CA GLY A 267 30.14 -29.71 21.83
C GLY A 267 30.22 -31.17 21.33
N TYR A 268 29.68 -31.45 20.13
CA TYR A 268 29.87 -32.76 19.46
C TYR A 268 31.02 -32.68 18.44
N ASN A 269 32.21 -33.13 18.83
CA ASN A 269 33.34 -33.40 17.92
C ASN A 269 33.06 -34.62 17.03
N ALA A 270 31.98 -34.66 16.26
CA ALA A 270 31.58 -35.78 15.42
C ALA A 270 32.18 -35.78 14.01
N TRP A 271 33.05 -34.78 13.68
CA TRP A 271 33.57 -34.62 12.32
C TRP A 271 35.11 -34.45 12.26
N ASN A 272 35.85 -35.10 13.22
CA ASN A 272 37.31 -35.31 13.08
C ASN A 272 37.62 -36.66 12.48
#